data_efdb5501a66642f20d5dc04cac35ee3e
#
_entry.id   efdb5501a66642f20d5dc04cac35ee3e
#
_cell.length_a   1.000
_cell.length_b   1.000
_cell.length_c   1.000
_cell.angle_alpha   90.00
_cell.angle_beta   90.00
_cell.angle_gamma   90.00
#
_symmetry.space_group_name_H-M   'P 1'
#
loop_
_entity.id
_entity.type
_entity.pdbx_description
1 polymer ?
#
loop_
_entity_poly.entity_id
_entity_poly.type
_entity_poly.pdbx_seq_one_letter_code
_entity_poly.pdbx_strand_id
1 'polypeptide(L)'
;MIKIGIINVSDRASAGIYEDIPGKAILATLTEYLICDWSPVYRVIPDEQALIESTLIEMADIENCCLIVTSGGTGPALRDVTPEATEAVCQKMMPGFGELMRQVSLQYVPTAILSRQTAGIRGQSLIINLPGKPSAIRQCLDAVFPAVPYCIDLIGGAYLTCNEAVMKPFRPKYS
;
A
#
# COMPACT_ATOMS: atom_id res chain seq x y z
N MET A 1 7.98 -12.78 -13.75
CA MET A 1 6.69 -12.11 -13.37
C MET A 1 6.89 -11.40 -12.04
N ILE A 2 6.63 -10.11 -11.99
CA ILE A 2 6.76 -9.30 -10.77
C ILE A 2 5.57 -9.59 -9.85
N LYS A 3 5.82 -9.75 -8.55
CA LYS A 3 4.75 -9.95 -7.56
C LYS A 3 4.49 -8.67 -6.79
N ILE A 4 3.21 -8.34 -6.61
CA ILE A 4 2.75 -7.20 -5.81
C ILE A 4 1.73 -7.70 -4.80
N GLY A 5 1.97 -7.42 -3.52
CA GLY A 5 1.08 -7.78 -2.42
C GLY A 5 -0.09 -6.81 -2.31
N ILE A 6 -1.30 -7.35 -2.14
CA ILE A 6 -2.52 -6.58 -1.87
C ILE A 6 -3.18 -7.19 -0.65
N ILE A 7 -3.36 -6.40 0.41
CA ILE A 7 -3.97 -6.86 1.65
C ILE A 7 -5.15 -5.96 2.01
N ASN A 8 -6.35 -6.51 2.10
CA ASN A 8 -7.44 -5.84 2.79
C ASN A 8 -7.49 -6.29 4.25
N VAL A 9 -7.26 -5.37 5.16
CA VAL A 9 -7.34 -5.58 6.61
C VAL A 9 -8.73 -5.16 7.06
N SER A 10 -9.58 -6.13 7.33
CA SER A 10 -10.97 -5.88 7.72
C SER A 10 -11.57 -7.10 8.40
N ASP A 11 -12.01 -6.95 9.64
CA ASP A 11 -12.73 -7.99 10.39
C ASP A 11 -13.98 -8.45 9.62
N ARG A 12 -14.72 -7.51 9.03
CA ARG A 12 -15.97 -7.80 8.34
C ARG A 12 -15.78 -8.46 6.98
N ALA A 13 -14.81 -7.98 6.21
CA ALA A 13 -14.52 -8.58 4.91
C ALA A 13 -13.92 -9.98 5.07
N SER A 14 -13.02 -10.18 6.04
CA SER A 14 -12.42 -11.49 6.32
C SER A 14 -13.44 -12.52 6.83
N ALA A 15 -14.48 -12.08 7.52
CA ALA A 15 -15.58 -12.93 7.98
C ALA A 15 -16.68 -13.14 6.91
N GLY A 16 -16.53 -12.58 5.72
CA GLY A 16 -17.52 -12.71 4.63
C GLY A 16 -18.77 -11.86 4.82
N ILE A 17 -18.79 -10.91 5.78
CA ILE A 17 -19.93 -10.04 6.06
C ILE A 17 -20.04 -8.93 4.99
N TYR A 18 -18.90 -8.42 4.52
CA TYR A 18 -18.82 -7.44 3.45
C TYR A 18 -18.01 -7.96 2.29
N GLU A 19 -18.35 -7.48 1.08
CA GLU A 19 -17.52 -7.66 -0.09
C GLU A 19 -16.21 -6.87 0.08
N ASP A 20 -15.11 -7.46 -0.41
CA ASP A 20 -13.80 -6.79 -0.44
C ASP A 20 -13.74 -5.76 -1.58
N ILE A 21 -14.40 -4.62 -1.39
CA ILE A 21 -14.34 -3.50 -2.34
C ILE A 21 -13.00 -2.78 -2.30
N PRO A 22 -12.39 -2.50 -1.12
CA PRO A 22 -11.09 -1.83 -1.07
C PRO A 22 -9.97 -2.59 -1.78
N GLY A 23 -9.83 -3.88 -1.55
CA GLY A 23 -8.79 -4.67 -2.20
C GLY A 23 -8.96 -4.75 -3.72
N LYS A 24 -10.21 -4.87 -4.19
CA LYS A 24 -10.53 -4.80 -5.62
C LYS A 24 -10.21 -3.44 -6.22
N ALA A 25 -10.42 -2.34 -5.47
CA ALA A 25 -10.08 -1.00 -5.91
C ALA A 25 -8.56 -0.82 -6.06
N ILE A 26 -7.76 -1.37 -5.16
CA ILE A 26 -6.31 -1.39 -5.28
C ILE A 26 -5.89 -2.16 -6.54
N LEU A 27 -6.41 -3.38 -6.71
CA LEU A 27 -6.09 -4.22 -7.86
C LEU A 27 -6.40 -3.52 -9.19
N ALA A 28 -7.59 -2.93 -9.30
CA ALA A 28 -8.01 -2.20 -10.49
C ALA A 28 -7.09 -1.01 -10.78
N THR A 29 -6.75 -0.22 -9.75
CA THR A 29 -5.86 0.94 -9.89
C THR A 29 -4.47 0.54 -10.35
N LEU A 30 -3.87 -0.49 -9.73
CA LEU A 30 -2.55 -0.98 -10.12
C LEU A 30 -2.54 -1.57 -11.54
N THR A 31 -3.64 -2.19 -11.95
CA THR A 31 -3.79 -2.72 -13.32
C THR A 31 -3.81 -1.60 -14.36
N GLU A 32 -4.40 -0.45 -14.03
CA GLU A 32 -4.34 0.73 -14.91
C GLU A 32 -2.95 1.37 -14.95
N TYR A 33 -2.23 1.38 -13.80
CA TYR A 33 -0.92 2.02 -13.69
C TYR A 33 0.19 1.26 -14.36
N LEU A 34 0.18 -0.07 -14.31
CA LEU A 34 1.32 -0.91 -14.65
C LEU A 34 1.10 -1.63 -15.98
N ILE A 35 2.12 -1.58 -16.84
CA ILE A 35 2.15 -2.30 -18.12
C ILE A 35 3.21 -3.41 -18.14
N CYS A 36 4.00 -3.57 -17.07
CA CYS A 36 4.91 -4.70 -16.91
C CYS A 36 4.15 -5.99 -16.59
N ASP A 37 4.80 -7.13 -16.78
CA ASP A 37 4.26 -8.45 -16.42
C ASP A 37 4.30 -8.63 -14.91
N TRP A 38 3.15 -8.56 -14.26
CA TRP A 38 3.01 -8.70 -12.81
C TRP A 38 1.79 -9.53 -12.40
N SER A 39 1.83 -10.04 -11.17
CA SER A 39 0.72 -10.78 -10.58
C SER A 39 0.46 -10.33 -9.14
N PRO A 40 -0.81 -10.29 -8.69
CA PRO A 40 -1.14 -10.00 -7.32
C PRO A 40 -0.91 -11.20 -6.40
N VAL A 41 -0.34 -10.95 -5.23
CA VAL A 41 -0.44 -11.84 -4.06
C VAL A 41 -1.48 -11.22 -3.15
N TYR A 42 -2.68 -11.81 -3.13
CA TYR A 42 -3.88 -11.17 -2.58
C TYR A 42 -4.33 -11.85 -1.28
N ARG A 43 -4.61 -11.06 -0.24
CA ARG A 43 -5.12 -11.55 1.06
C ARG A 43 -6.20 -10.63 1.61
N VAL A 44 -7.19 -11.22 2.26
CA VAL A 44 -8.18 -10.52 3.09
C VAL A 44 -8.05 -11.10 4.50
N ILE A 45 -7.69 -10.26 5.46
CA ILE A 45 -7.36 -10.69 6.82
C ILE A 45 -8.06 -9.82 7.87
N PRO A 46 -8.32 -10.34 9.08
CA PRO A 46 -8.89 -9.54 10.17
C PRO A 46 -7.89 -8.53 10.72
N ASP A 47 -8.41 -7.58 11.51
CA ASP A 47 -7.65 -6.52 12.19
C ASP A 47 -6.89 -7.09 13.42
N GLU A 48 -5.97 -8.03 13.18
CA GLU A 48 -5.12 -8.68 14.18
C GLU A 48 -3.65 -8.35 13.89
N GLN A 49 -2.99 -7.62 14.79
CA GLN A 49 -1.64 -7.12 14.57
C GLN A 49 -0.64 -8.23 14.22
N ALA A 50 -0.62 -9.32 14.98
CA ALA A 50 0.30 -10.43 14.72
C ALA A 50 0.09 -11.08 13.36
N LEU A 51 -1.15 -11.16 12.89
CA LEU A 51 -1.46 -11.71 11.57
C LEU A 51 -1.08 -10.75 10.44
N ILE A 52 -1.28 -9.45 10.64
CA ILE A 52 -0.84 -8.42 9.68
C ILE A 52 0.69 -8.49 9.57
N GLU A 53 1.42 -8.52 10.68
CA GLU A 53 2.88 -8.63 10.69
C GLU A 53 3.36 -9.87 9.94
N SER A 54 2.83 -11.06 10.28
CA SER A 54 3.23 -12.31 9.63
C SER A 54 2.92 -12.32 8.13
N THR A 55 1.79 -11.73 7.72
CA THR A 55 1.42 -11.64 6.32
C THR A 55 2.35 -10.69 5.55
N LEU A 56 2.72 -9.55 6.14
CA LEU A 56 3.68 -8.61 5.55
C LEU A 56 5.06 -9.25 5.39
N ILE A 57 5.52 -10.00 6.40
CA ILE A 57 6.79 -10.73 6.35
C ILE A 57 6.76 -11.81 5.27
N GLU A 58 5.71 -12.62 5.21
CA GLU A 58 5.53 -13.65 4.18
C GLU A 58 5.61 -13.05 2.78
N MET A 59 4.85 -11.98 2.54
CA MET A 59 4.82 -11.32 1.22
C MET A 59 6.17 -10.70 0.83
N ALA A 60 6.87 -10.11 1.80
CA ALA A 60 8.17 -9.49 1.53
C ALA A 60 9.29 -10.52 1.36
N ASP A 61 9.42 -11.46 2.29
CA ASP A 61 10.61 -12.32 2.41
C ASP A 61 10.46 -13.64 1.65
N ILE A 62 9.24 -14.17 1.52
CA ILE A 62 8.97 -15.47 0.90
C ILE A 62 8.42 -15.29 -0.51
N GLU A 63 7.36 -14.50 -0.65
CA GLU A 63 6.75 -14.23 -1.95
C GLU A 63 7.57 -13.26 -2.81
N ASN A 64 8.48 -12.49 -2.19
CA ASN A 64 9.33 -11.49 -2.84
C ASN A 64 8.52 -10.41 -3.58
N CYS A 65 7.45 -9.95 -2.96
CA CYS A 65 6.68 -8.82 -3.47
C CYS A 65 7.52 -7.54 -3.38
N CYS A 66 7.75 -6.85 -4.49
CA CYS A 66 8.50 -5.58 -4.48
C CYS A 66 7.70 -4.40 -3.93
N LEU A 67 6.38 -4.50 -4.01
CA LEU A 67 5.42 -3.55 -3.47
C LEU A 67 4.34 -4.33 -2.71
N ILE A 68 3.98 -3.86 -1.51
CA ILE A 68 2.87 -4.40 -0.74
C ILE A 68 1.97 -3.24 -0.36
N VAL A 69 0.72 -3.30 -0.74
CA VAL A 69 -0.27 -2.25 -0.49
C VAL A 69 -1.35 -2.81 0.42
N THR A 70 -1.56 -2.17 1.56
CA THR A 70 -2.62 -2.55 2.50
C THR A 70 -3.74 -1.52 2.45
N SER A 71 -4.95 -1.94 2.78
CA SER A 71 -6.12 -1.08 2.95
C SER A 71 -6.79 -1.43 4.27
N GLY A 72 -7.25 -0.40 4.99
CA GLY A 72 -7.95 -0.59 6.27
C GLY A 72 -7.04 -0.60 7.50
N GLY A 73 -7.65 -0.50 8.67
CA GLY A 73 -6.96 -0.54 9.96
C GLY A 73 -6.05 0.67 10.23
N THR A 74 -6.30 1.83 9.62
CA THR A 74 -5.41 3.01 9.69
C THR A 74 -5.93 4.17 10.53
N GLY A 75 -7.11 4.04 11.13
CA GLY A 75 -7.71 5.07 11.98
C GLY A 75 -7.30 4.97 13.45
N PRO A 76 -7.99 5.71 14.35
CA PRO A 76 -7.69 5.73 15.77
C PRO A 76 -8.48 4.71 16.60
N ALA A 77 -9.29 3.85 15.97
CA ALA A 77 -10.07 2.84 16.69
C ALA A 77 -9.16 1.78 17.32
N LEU A 78 -9.65 1.11 18.37
CA LEU A 78 -8.86 0.13 19.12
C LEU A 78 -8.37 -1.03 18.24
N ARG A 79 -9.16 -1.42 17.24
CA ARG A 79 -8.77 -2.50 16.33
C ARG A 79 -7.98 -2.01 15.11
N ASP A 80 -7.76 -0.70 14.95
CA ASP A 80 -6.92 -0.16 13.89
C ASP A 80 -5.45 -0.30 14.30
N VAL A 81 -4.76 -1.30 13.77
CA VAL A 81 -3.38 -1.66 14.15
C VAL A 81 -2.45 -1.86 12.93
N THR A 82 -2.90 -1.49 11.74
CA THR A 82 -2.09 -1.65 10.52
C THR A 82 -0.80 -0.82 10.54
N PRO A 83 -0.79 0.45 10.98
CA PRO A 83 0.45 1.22 11.08
C PRO A 83 1.43 0.61 12.07
N GLU A 84 0.97 0.13 13.22
CA GLU A 84 1.80 -0.52 14.23
C GLU A 84 2.44 -1.81 13.69
N ALA A 85 1.67 -2.62 12.98
CA ALA A 85 2.18 -3.84 12.35
C ALA A 85 3.23 -3.52 11.27
N THR A 86 2.99 -2.48 10.47
CA THR A 86 3.93 -2.03 9.43
C THR A 86 5.23 -1.54 10.04
N GLU A 87 5.17 -0.72 11.10
CA GLU A 87 6.35 -0.23 11.81
C GLU A 87 7.16 -1.38 12.43
N ALA A 88 6.48 -2.37 13.00
CA ALA A 88 7.13 -3.52 13.62
C ALA A 88 7.97 -4.36 12.65
N VAL A 89 7.58 -4.44 11.37
CA VAL A 89 8.24 -5.31 10.38
C VAL A 89 9.20 -4.57 9.44
N CYS A 90 9.18 -3.24 9.39
CA CYS A 90 10.02 -2.43 8.50
C CYS A 90 11.34 -2.05 9.15
N GLN A 91 12.42 -2.08 8.37
CA GLN A 91 13.73 -1.57 8.79
C GLN A 91 13.83 -0.04 8.67
N LYS A 92 13.09 0.56 7.72
CA LYS A 92 13.05 2.01 7.51
C LYS A 92 11.61 2.46 7.34
N MET A 93 11.21 3.49 8.09
CA MET A 93 9.94 4.14 7.88
C MET A 93 10.07 5.26 6.83
N MET A 94 9.03 5.43 6.04
CA MET A 94 8.95 6.40 4.95
C MET A 94 7.79 7.38 5.22
N PRO A 95 7.93 8.30 6.19
CA PRO A 95 6.82 9.14 6.66
C PRO A 95 6.25 10.08 5.59
N GLY A 96 7.06 10.46 4.59
CA GLY A 96 6.61 11.33 3.50
C GLY A 96 5.41 10.79 2.73
N PHE A 97 5.25 9.47 2.61
CA PHE A 97 4.08 8.87 1.99
C PHE A 97 2.80 9.20 2.76
N GLY A 98 2.79 8.97 4.06
CA GLY A 98 1.64 9.28 4.91
C GLY A 98 1.34 10.78 4.97
N GLU A 99 2.35 11.63 5.03
CA GLU A 99 2.21 13.08 5.00
C GLU A 99 1.49 13.56 3.74
N LEU A 100 1.93 13.11 2.56
CA LEU A 100 1.32 13.50 1.29
C LEU A 100 -0.09 12.95 1.13
N MET A 101 -0.31 11.68 1.49
CA MET A 101 -1.63 11.06 1.43
C MET A 101 -2.64 11.80 2.32
N ARG A 102 -2.28 12.16 3.56
CA ARG A 102 -3.13 12.95 4.44
C ARG A 102 -3.41 14.34 3.90
N GLN A 103 -2.39 15.02 3.38
CA GLN A 103 -2.53 16.35 2.79
C GLN A 103 -3.55 16.35 1.64
N VAL A 104 -3.47 15.38 0.75
CA VAL A 104 -4.40 15.24 -0.38
C VAL A 104 -5.80 14.90 0.11
N SER A 105 -5.93 13.96 1.04
CA SER A 105 -7.24 13.53 1.57
C SER A 105 -7.95 14.65 2.35
N LEU A 106 -7.22 15.54 3.00
CA LEU A 106 -7.78 16.72 3.70
C LEU A 106 -8.53 17.69 2.77
N GLN A 107 -8.22 17.67 1.48
CA GLN A 107 -8.96 18.46 0.48
C GLN A 107 -10.38 17.93 0.25
N TYR A 108 -10.66 16.68 0.61
CA TYR A 108 -11.95 16.02 0.41
C TYR A 108 -12.74 15.88 1.72
N VAL A 109 -12.08 15.51 2.82
CA VAL A 109 -12.74 15.28 4.11
C VAL A 109 -11.87 15.74 5.27
N PRO A 110 -12.43 16.48 6.27
CA PRO A 110 -11.65 16.95 7.42
C PRO A 110 -11.18 15.82 8.34
N THR A 111 -11.86 14.68 8.35
CA THR A 111 -11.50 13.50 9.16
C THR A 111 -10.26 12.76 8.65
N ALA A 112 -9.71 13.13 7.50
CA ALA A 112 -8.43 12.60 7.04
C ALA A 112 -7.28 12.86 8.04
N ILE A 113 -7.42 13.89 8.90
CA ILE A 113 -6.45 14.15 9.98
C ILE A 113 -6.35 13.00 10.99
N LEU A 114 -7.35 12.13 11.07
CA LEU A 114 -7.38 10.97 11.96
C LEU A 114 -6.67 9.75 11.36
N SER A 115 -6.33 9.78 10.09
CA SER A 115 -5.61 8.69 9.44
C SER A 115 -4.15 8.64 9.91
N ARG A 116 -3.72 7.44 10.32
CA ARG A 116 -2.34 7.16 10.73
C ARG A 116 -1.60 6.35 9.68
N GLN A 117 -2.11 6.33 8.46
CA GLN A 117 -1.49 5.64 7.33
C GLN A 117 -0.04 6.08 7.13
N THR A 118 0.82 5.11 6.80
CA THR A 118 2.26 5.32 6.64
C THR A 118 2.80 4.41 5.53
N ALA A 119 4.11 4.42 5.38
CA ALA A 119 4.82 3.49 4.52
C ALA A 119 6.16 3.13 5.17
N GLY A 120 6.71 2.00 4.77
CA GLY A 120 8.01 1.56 5.24
C GLY A 120 8.67 0.60 4.26
N ILE A 121 9.94 0.30 4.52
CA ILE A 121 10.75 -0.59 3.69
C ILE A 121 11.13 -1.80 4.53
N ARG A 122 10.85 -2.99 3.98
CA ARG A 122 11.37 -4.27 4.47
C ARG A 122 12.16 -4.95 3.36
N GLY A 123 13.48 -5.08 3.55
CA GLY A 123 14.35 -5.64 2.50
C GLY A 123 14.22 -4.89 1.18
N GLN A 124 13.77 -5.58 0.15
CA GLN A 124 13.52 -5.02 -1.19
C GLN A 124 12.03 -4.73 -1.45
N SER A 125 11.23 -4.65 -0.40
CA SER A 125 9.79 -4.41 -0.48
C SER A 125 9.43 -3.04 0.07
N LEU A 126 8.69 -2.25 -0.70
CA LEU A 126 8.02 -1.05 -0.22
C LEU A 126 6.61 -1.44 0.26
N ILE A 127 6.27 -1.09 1.49
CA ILE A 127 4.96 -1.34 2.09
C ILE A 127 4.24 0.00 2.24
N ILE A 128 3.01 0.11 1.72
CA ILE A 128 2.19 1.33 1.80
C ILE A 128 0.84 1.00 2.42
N ASN A 129 0.47 1.74 3.47
CA ASN A 129 -0.85 1.63 4.07
C ASN A 129 -1.81 2.65 3.41
N LEU A 130 -2.96 2.17 2.96
CA LEU A 130 -4.02 3.00 2.40
C LEU A 130 -5.25 3.01 3.32
N PRO A 131 -6.09 4.04 3.24
CA PRO A 131 -7.37 4.06 3.95
C PRO A 131 -8.32 2.98 3.41
N GLY A 132 -9.35 2.65 4.18
CA GLY A 132 -10.33 1.64 3.79
C GLY A 132 -11.37 2.12 2.77
N LYS A 133 -11.56 3.42 2.58
CA LYS A 133 -12.57 3.97 1.66
C LYS A 133 -12.08 3.89 0.21
N PRO A 134 -12.82 3.23 -0.72
CA PRO A 134 -12.37 3.03 -2.10
C PRO A 134 -12.00 4.31 -2.85
N SER A 135 -12.80 5.40 -2.72
CA SER A 135 -12.50 6.69 -3.34
C SER A 135 -11.19 7.30 -2.83
N ALA A 136 -10.89 7.15 -1.54
CA ALA A 136 -9.65 7.64 -0.93
C ALA A 136 -8.43 6.80 -1.37
N ILE A 137 -8.62 5.52 -1.67
CA ILE A 137 -7.55 4.65 -2.20
C ILE A 137 -6.98 5.23 -3.50
N ARG A 138 -7.82 5.55 -4.47
CA ARG A 138 -7.39 6.13 -5.74
C ARG A 138 -6.71 7.48 -5.53
N GLN A 139 -7.30 8.35 -4.72
CA GLN A 139 -6.74 9.67 -4.41
C GLN A 139 -5.35 9.57 -3.78
N CYS A 140 -5.16 8.65 -2.85
CA CYS A 140 -3.87 8.42 -2.19
C CYS A 140 -2.84 7.84 -3.16
N LEU A 141 -3.21 6.84 -3.94
CA LEU A 141 -2.30 6.22 -4.91
C LEU A 141 -1.89 7.20 -6.02
N ASP A 142 -2.82 7.99 -6.55
CA ASP A 142 -2.50 9.03 -7.54
C ASP A 142 -1.46 10.03 -7.00
N ALA A 143 -1.52 10.34 -5.70
CA ALA A 143 -0.59 11.27 -5.07
C ALA A 143 0.82 10.69 -4.89
N VAL A 144 0.95 9.46 -4.42
CA VAL A 144 2.26 8.90 -4.01
C VAL A 144 2.91 8.01 -5.07
N PHE A 145 2.15 7.44 -5.98
CA PHE A 145 2.67 6.46 -6.94
C PHE A 145 3.75 7.01 -7.88
N PRO A 146 3.76 8.31 -8.23
CA PRO A 146 4.89 8.86 -9.01
C PRO A 146 6.27 8.61 -8.39
N ALA A 147 6.37 8.48 -7.07
CA ALA A 147 7.63 8.18 -6.37
C ALA A 147 7.86 6.67 -6.14
N VAL A 148 6.85 5.83 -6.31
CA VAL A 148 6.91 4.40 -5.95
C VAL A 148 7.94 3.63 -6.80
N PRO A 149 7.95 3.71 -8.14
CA PRO A 149 8.92 2.95 -8.93
C PRO A 149 10.36 3.29 -8.61
N TYR A 150 10.69 4.57 -8.43
CA TYR A 150 12.05 4.97 -8.09
C TYR A 150 12.45 4.54 -6.67
N CYS A 151 11.53 4.58 -5.72
CA CYS A 151 11.79 4.04 -4.37
C CYS A 151 12.15 2.55 -4.44
N ILE A 152 11.42 1.77 -5.24
CA ILE A 152 11.68 0.34 -5.41
C ILE A 152 13.03 0.11 -6.13
N ASP A 153 13.36 0.92 -7.12
CA ASP A 153 14.70 0.87 -7.77
C ASP A 153 15.82 1.07 -6.74
N LEU A 154 15.67 2.07 -5.84
CA LEU A 154 16.69 2.40 -4.84
C LEU A 154 16.92 1.29 -3.82
N ILE A 155 15.92 0.49 -3.53
CA ILE A 155 16.05 -0.64 -2.59
C ILE A 155 16.42 -1.95 -3.29
N GLY A 156 16.69 -1.91 -4.59
CA GLY A 156 17.08 -3.08 -5.37
C GLY A 156 15.93 -4.02 -5.71
N GLY A 157 14.70 -3.52 -5.70
CA GLY A 157 13.51 -4.29 -6.09
C GLY A 157 13.32 -4.38 -7.60
N ALA A 158 12.18 -4.91 -8.02
CA ALA A 158 11.86 -5.09 -9.43
C ALA A 158 11.60 -3.76 -10.16
N TYR A 159 11.97 -3.68 -11.41
CA TYR A 159 11.72 -2.50 -12.23
C TYR A 159 10.26 -2.44 -12.68
N LEU A 160 9.51 -1.47 -12.15
CA LEU A 160 8.12 -1.25 -12.52
C LEU A 160 8.02 -0.32 -13.73
N THR A 161 7.32 -0.78 -14.77
CA THR A 161 7.00 0.04 -15.95
C THR A 161 5.54 0.48 -15.88
N CYS A 162 5.34 1.80 -15.96
CA CYS A 162 4.01 2.41 -15.84
C CYS A 162 3.44 2.80 -17.21
N ASN A 163 2.11 2.78 -17.28
CA ASN A 163 1.35 3.41 -18.35
C ASN A 163 1.38 4.93 -18.15
N GLU A 164 2.28 5.62 -18.82
CA GLU A 164 2.50 7.06 -18.64
C GLU A 164 1.30 7.94 -19.06
N ALA A 165 0.35 7.38 -19.79
CA ALA A 165 -0.91 8.08 -20.07
C ALA A 165 -1.82 8.16 -18.83
N VAL A 166 -1.63 7.28 -17.85
CA VAL A 166 -2.44 7.20 -16.63
C VAL A 166 -1.62 7.61 -15.41
N MET A 167 -0.39 7.11 -15.30
CA MET A 167 0.48 7.33 -14.15
C MET A 167 1.92 7.52 -14.63
N LYS A 168 2.44 8.73 -14.48
CA LYS A 168 3.80 9.07 -14.88
C LYS A 168 4.75 8.97 -13.69
N PRO A 169 5.62 7.95 -13.64
CA PRO A 169 6.62 7.85 -12.58
C PRO A 169 7.72 8.90 -12.78
N PHE A 170 8.31 9.33 -11.67
CA PHE A 170 9.46 10.22 -11.70
C PHE A 170 10.72 9.45 -11.29
N ARG A 171 11.64 9.29 -12.22
CA ARG A 171 12.99 8.76 -11.98
C ARG A 171 14.00 9.86 -12.27
N PRO A 172 14.74 10.34 -11.25
CA PRO A 172 15.77 11.38 -11.48
C PRO A 172 16.82 10.90 -12.48
N LYS A 173 17.22 11.79 -13.37
CA LYS A 173 18.38 11.53 -14.23
C LYS A 173 19.63 11.90 -13.44
N TYR A 174 20.58 10.99 -13.36
CA TYR A 174 21.91 11.30 -12.87
C TYR A 174 22.62 12.17 -13.93
N SER A 175 23.03 13.35 -13.51
CA SER A 175 23.86 14.24 -14.32
C SER A 175 25.35 13.88 -14.14
#